data_15aa295026b9ddee47ade26406ead7df
#
_entry.id   15aa295026b9ddee47ade26406ead7df
#
_cell.length_a   1.000
_cell.length_b   1.000
_cell.length_c   1.000
_cell.angle_alpha   90.00
_cell.angle_beta   90.00
_cell.angle_gamma   90.00
#
_symmetry.space_group_name_H-M   'P 1'
#
loop_
_entity.id
_entity.type
_entity.pdbx_description
1 polymer ?
#
loop_
_entity_poly.entity_id
_entity_poly.type
_entity_poly.pdbx_seq_one_letter_code
_entity_poly.pdbx_strand_id
1 'polypeptide(L)'
;MNIRGKRTARLARPFRAKVIGSAIAISAASLAALPLAASATVTDPYPSAAVGYDVSWPNCTDTPPTSPTVTFAIVGITDGRPFTSSPCAGDEYSAAIKNYLATPTPSLYFNTGYAGAYARDIVSTCSKAVTSLGSSTNPFGGLKGHKLTQAEQAWEIGCSEAQYGVKNEPGTALFWWADVETGNSWSTNVSLNQFTIDGMSYAMNNFGNPGGGVYSLPSSWTKLTGSRTWIPTPAVPTWVAGGSCTASSSTWFASSSTYPTPYLVQNTSFNGLDGDTAC
;
A
#
# COMPACT_ATOMS: atom_id res chain seq x y z
N MET A 1 49.93 -24.09 -56.67
CA MET A 1 50.76 -25.21 -56.17
C MET A 1 49.79 -26.15 -55.40
N ASN A 2 49.56 -27.31 -56.06
CA ASN A 2 48.57 -28.30 -55.65
C ASN A 2 49.20 -29.29 -54.66
N ILE A 3 48.57 -29.57 -53.54
CA ILE A 3 48.85 -30.78 -52.75
C ILE A 3 47.54 -31.42 -52.30
N ARG A 4 47.23 -32.55 -52.93
CA ARG A 4 46.16 -33.50 -52.57
C ARG A 4 46.60 -34.33 -51.36
N GLY A 5 45.81 -34.37 -50.30
CA GLY A 5 45.99 -35.30 -49.18
C GLY A 5 44.86 -36.33 -49.11
N LYS A 6 45.21 -37.57 -49.06
CA LYS A 6 44.41 -38.79 -49.22
C LYS A 6 43.41 -39.04 -48.08
N ARG A 7 42.20 -39.50 -48.44
CA ARG A 7 41.19 -40.09 -47.53
C ARG A 7 41.65 -41.53 -47.16
N THR A 8 41.58 -41.82 -45.85
CA THR A 8 41.54 -43.20 -45.35
C THR A 8 40.22 -43.43 -44.64
N ALA A 9 39.43 -44.36 -45.16
CA ALA A 9 38.21 -44.86 -44.62
C ALA A 9 38.52 -45.81 -43.45
N ARG A 10 37.89 -45.61 -42.28
CA ARG A 10 37.85 -46.59 -41.19
C ARG A 10 36.43 -47.14 -41.07
N LEU A 11 36.37 -48.47 -41.16
CA LEU A 11 35.20 -49.31 -41.00
C LEU A 11 34.56 -49.18 -39.63
N ALA A 12 33.26 -48.97 -39.63
CA ALA A 12 32.45 -48.98 -38.44
C ALA A 12 32.13 -50.42 -37.98
N ARG A 13 32.31 -50.69 -36.70
CA ARG A 13 31.80 -51.89 -35.99
C ARG A 13 30.42 -51.62 -35.45
N PRO A 14 29.46 -52.54 -35.52
CA PRO A 14 28.15 -52.38 -34.94
C PRO A 14 28.19 -52.63 -33.44
N PHE A 15 27.82 -51.62 -32.64
CA PHE A 15 27.54 -51.75 -31.21
C PHE A 15 26.11 -52.25 -31.02
N ARG A 16 25.97 -53.42 -30.41
CA ARG A 16 24.68 -53.93 -29.93
C ARG A 16 24.30 -53.19 -28.67
N ALA A 17 23.29 -52.33 -28.73
CA ALA A 17 22.71 -51.72 -27.57
C ALA A 17 21.77 -52.71 -26.87
N LYS A 18 22.06 -53.03 -25.59
CA LYS A 18 21.13 -53.70 -24.69
C LYS A 18 20.14 -52.64 -24.21
N VAL A 19 18.86 -52.78 -24.58
CA VAL A 19 17.77 -51.98 -24.02
C VAL A 19 17.48 -52.52 -22.61
N ILE A 20 17.88 -51.77 -21.60
CA ILE A 20 17.46 -52.00 -20.21
C ILE A 20 16.20 -51.10 -20.01
N GLY A 21 15.06 -51.75 -19.98
CA GLY A 21 13.79 -51.08 -19.67
C GLY A 21 13.75 -50.66 -18.20
N SER A 22 13.99 -49.40 -17.92
CA SER A 22 13.68 -48.82 -16.61
C SER A 22 12.24 -48.30 -16.63
N ALA A 23 11.38 -48.98 -15.90
CA ALA A 23 10.03 -48.49 -15.62
C ALA A 23 10.15 -47.25 -14.71
N ILE A 24 9.87 -46.06 -15.25
CA ILE A 24 9.74 -44.84 -14.49
C ILE A 24 8.36 -44.86 -13.80
N ALA A 25 8.35 -45.15 -12.53
CA ALA A 25 7.16 -44.94 -11.69
C ALA A 25 6.93 -43.43 -11.57
N ILE A 26 5.94 -42.90 -12.27
CA ILE A 26 5.48 -41.52 -12.09
C ILE A 26 4.71 -41.49 -10.77
N SER A 27 5.38 -41.05 -9.71
CA SER A 27 4.73 -40.70 -8.46
C SER A 27 3.90 -39.44 -8.71
N ALA A 28 2.58 -39.53 -8.71
CA ALA A 28 1.68 -38.40 -8.67
C ALA A 28 1.88 -37.67 -7.33
N ALA A 29 2.75 -36.66 -7.33
CA ALA A 29 2.84 -35.73 -6.21
C ALA A 29 1.53 -34.94 -6.17
N SER A 30 0.71 -35.23 -5.15
CA SER A 30 -0.46 -34.43 -4.83
C SER A 30 0.05 -33.03 -4.49
N LEU A 31 -0.16 -32.05 -5.38
CA LEU A 31 -0.05 -30.63 -5.03
C LEU A 31 -1.12 -30.37 -3.97
N ALA A 32 -0.72 -30.42 -2.70
CA ALA A 32 -1.51 -29.85 -1.63
C ALA A 32 -1.64 -28.35 -1.94
N ALA A 33 -2.84 -27.92 -2.29
CA ALA A 33 -3.16 -26.51 -2.38
C ALA A 33 -2.89 -25.91 -1.00
N LEU A 34 -1.85 -25.10 -0.91
CA LEU A 34 -1.58 -24.31 0.29
C LEU A 34 -2.84 -23.45 0.51
N PRO A 35 -3.42 -23.41 1.71
CA PRO A 35 -4.51 -22.50 1.98
C PRO A 35 -4.02 -21.09 1.70
N LEU A 36 -4.72 -20.35 0.83
CA LEU A 36 -4.52 -18.92 0.67
C LEU A 36 -4.63 -18.31 2.07
N ALA A 37 -3.55 -17.73 2.56
CA ALA A 37 -3.59 -16.97 3.79
C ALA A 37 -4.65 -15.87 3.61
N ALA A 38 -5.72 -15.94 4.39
CA ALA A 38 -6.64 -14.82 4.52
C ALA A 38 -5.77 -13.64 4.97
N SER A 39 -5.91 -12.50 4.28
CA SER A 39 -5.20 -11.28 4.70
C SER A 39 -5.50 -11.06 6.18
N ALA A 40 -4.46 -11.04 7.01
CA ALA A 40 -4.64 -10.83 8.43
C ALA A 40 -5.33 -9.48 8.64
N THR A 41 -6.36 -9.47 9.47
CA THR A 41 -7.03 -8.22 9.88
C THR A 41 -5.99 -7.35 10.59
N VAL A 42 -5.80 -6.13 10.12
CA VAL A 42 -4.91 -5.18 10.79
C VAL A 42 -5.56 -4.74 12.09
N THR A 43 -4.84 -4.87 13.19
CA THR A 43 -5.33 -4.47 14.52
C THR A 43 -5.23 -2.96 14.68
N ASP A 44 -6.25 -2.35 15.30
CA ASP A 44 -6.22 -0.94 15.67
C ASP A 44 -5.11 -0.70 16.71
N PRO A 45 -4.11 0.14 16.40
CA PRO A 45 -3.02 0.41 17.33
C PRO A 45 -3.36 1.52 18.35
N TYR A 46 -4.49 2.20 18.19
CA TYR A 46 -4.84 3.34 19.04
C TYR A 46 -5.77 2.92 20.17
N PRO A 47 -5.48 3.34 21.42
CA PRO A 47 -6.45 3.18 22.51
C PRO A 47 -7.74 3.95 22.21
N SER A 48 -8.90 3.33 22.41
CA SER A 48 -10.19 3.98 22.17
C SER A 48 -10.32 5.29 22.95
N ALA A 49 -10.86 6.31 22.33
CA ALA A 49 -11.00 7.68 22.82
C ALA A 49 -9.65 8.40 23.10
N ALA A 50 -8.53 7.83 22.67
CA ALA A 50 -7.26 8.54 22.69
C ALA A 50 -7.31 9.76 21.77
N VAL A 51 -6.62 10.82 22.16
CA VAL A 51 -6.54 12.07 21.40
C VAL A 51 -5.13 12.25 20.87
N GLY A 52 -5.01 12.60 19.62
CA GLY A 52 -3.76 12.82 18.92
C GLY A 52 -3.76 14.08 18.06
N TYR A 53 -2.68 14.29 17.35
CA TYR A 53 -2.57 15.31 16.30
C TYR A 53 -1.84 14.75 15.09
N ASP A 54 -2.07 15.38 13.96
CA ASP A 54 -1.24 15.16 12.79
C ASP A 54 -0.49 16.42 12.37
N VAL A 55 0.65 16.21 11.71
CA VAL A 55 1.59 17.28 11.33
C VAL A 55 2.28 16.91 10.02
N SER A 56 2.59 17.92 9.21
CA SER A 56 3.29 17.72 7.92
C SER A 56 4.11 18.95 7.51
N TRP A 57 4.76 18.87 6.36
CA TRP A 57 5.66 19.92 5.86
C TRP A 57 5.14 21.37 5.96
N PRO A 58 3.86 21.70 5.82
CA PRO A 58 3.40 23.08 6.06
C PRO A 58 3.60 23.54 7.50
N ASN A 59 3.71 22.60 8.43
CA ASN A 59 3.81 22.82 9.87
C ASN A 59 5.26 22.77 10.40
N CYS A 60 6.28 22.74 9.53
CA CYS A 60 7.70 22.56 9.93
C CYS A 60 8.18 23.52 11.04
N THR A 61 7.53 24.65 11.23
CA THR A 61 7.87 25.65 12.26
C THR A 61 6.91 25.65 13.44
N ASP A 62 5.86 24.81 13.40
CA ASP A 62 4.84 24.79 14.43
C ASP A 62 5.32 23.97 15.65
N THR A 63 4.83 24.36 16.82
CA THR A 63 5.16 23.65 18.05
C THR A 63 4.09 22.61 18.33
N PRO A 64 4.42 21.31 18.34
CA PRO A 64 3.48 20.26 18.68
C PRO A 64 2.87 20.46 20.07
N PRO A 65 1.60 20.08 20.27
CA PRO A 65 0.98 20.13 21.59
C PRO A 65 1.74 19.22 22.55
N THR A 66 1.77 19.58 23.82
CA THR A 66 2.42 18.76 24.86
C THR A 66 1.40 17.96 25.65
N SER A 67 1.80 16.73 26.03
CA SER A 67 1.06 15.87 26.97
C SER A 67 0.68 16.65 28.25
N PRO A 68 -0.43 16.30 29.00
CA PRO A 68 -1.08 14.97 28.97
C PRO A 68 -2.33 14.88 28.09
N THR A 69 -2.74 15.91 27.40
CA THR A 69 -3.99 15.92 26.61
C THR A 69 -3.88 15.17 25.29
N VAL A 70 -2.66 14.97 24.78
CA VAL A 70 -2.37 14.28 23.52
C VAL A 70 -1.53 13.05 23.80
N THR A 71 -1.92 11.92 23.22
CA THR A 71 -1.32 10.60 23.52
C THR A 71 -0.68 9.92 22.33
N PHE A 72 -0.94 10.38 21.10
CA PHE A 72 -0.32 9.89 19.88
C PHE A 72 -0.10 11.01 18.86
N ALA A 73 0.75 10.74 17.88
CA ALA A 73 1.02 11.64 16.78
C ALA A 73 1.03 10.89 15.44
N ILE A 74 0.71 11.61 14.38
CA ILE A 74 0.80 11.15 13.00
C ILE A 74 1.66 12.15 12.23
N VAL A 75 2.71 11.67 11.55
CA VAL A 75 3.68 12.54 10.87
C VAL A 75 3.64 12.31 9.37
N GLY A 76 3.44 13.38 8.61
CA GLY A 76 3.48 13.38 7.15
C GLY A 76 4.92 13.35 6.63
N ILE A 77 5.24 12.35 5.82
CA ILE A 77 6.60 12.16 5.30
C ILE A 77 6.82 12.73 3.90
N THR A 78 5.77 13.23 3.27
CA THR A 78 5.82 13.83 1.92
C THR A 78 5.60 15.34 1.98
N ASP A 79 5.99 16.07 0.93
CA ASP A 79 5.78 17.52 0.81
C ASP A 79 4.43 17.88 0.14
N GLY A 80 3.38 17.13 0.45
CA GLY A 80 2.03 17.32 -0.10
C GLY A 80 1.81 16.65 -1.47
N ARG A 81 2.73 15.82 -1.95
CA ARG A 81 2.63 15.13 -3.24
C ARG A 81 3.21 13.72 -3.19
N PRO A 82 2.70 12.78 -4.01
CA PRO A 82 3.32 11.46 -4.18
C PRO A 82 4.79 11.55 -4.58
N PHE A 83 5.59 10.59 -4.13
CA PHE A 83 7.02 10.45 -4.46
C PHE A 83 7.89 11.67 -4.12
N THR A 84 7.52 12.40 -3.08
CA THR A 84 8.28 13.52 -2.53
C THR A 84 8.63 13.28 -1.07
N SER A 85 9.51 14.09 -0.49
CA SER A 85 9.91 13.97 0.91
C SER A 85 9.70 15.29 1.63
N SER A 86 9.07 15.25 2.81
CA SER A 86 8.97 16.40 3.71
C SER A 86 10.36 16.75 4.25
N PRO A 87 10.77 18.03 4.19
CA PRO A 87 12.06 18.46 4.70
C PRO A 87 12.16 18.39 6.24
N CYS A 88 11.04 18.34 6.94
CA CYS A 88 10.99 18.36 8.39
C CYS A 88 10.46 17.06 9.05
N ALA A 89 10.13 16.03 8.27
CA ALA A 89 9.58 14.79 8.82
C ALA A 89 10.45 14.15 9.91
N GLY A 90 11.78 14.25 9.80
CA GLY A 90 12.71 13.74 10.82
C GLY A 90 12.63 14.50 12.14
N ASP A 91 12.48 15.82 12.10
CA ASP A 91 12.36 16.66 13.28
C ASP A 91 10.98 16.49 13.93
N GLU A 92 9.91 16.45 13.16
CA GLU A 92 8.54 16.19 13.60
C GLU A 92 8.41 14.80 14.24
N TYR A 93 8.99 13.77 13.63
CA TYR A 93 9.05 12.41 14.16
C TYR A 93 9.81 12.38 15.51
N SER A 94 10.96 13.04 15.57
CA SER A 94 11.77 13.12 16.79
C SER A 94 11.04 13.86 17.92
N ALA A 95 10.31 14.92 17.60
CA ALA A 95 9.49 15.65 18.55
C ALA A 95 8.33 14.79 19.08
N ALA A 96 7.66 14.03 18.21
CA ALA A 96 6.59 13.11 18.58
C ALA A 96 7.08 12.03 19.57
N ILE A 97 8.21 11.39 19.32
CA ILE A 97 8.78 10.37 20.23
C ILE A 97 9.08 10.95 21.61
N LYS A 98 9.58 12.19 21.68
CA LYS A 98 9.94 12.82 22.97
C LYS A 98 8.73 13.20 23.79
N ASN A 99 7.62 13.50 23.17
CA ASN A 99 6.47 14.14 23.82
C ASN A 99 5.40 13.15 24.28
N TYR A 100 5.34 11.93 23.70
CA TYR A 100 4.21 11.02 23.93
C TYR A 100 4.70 9.66 24.43
N LEU A 101 4.33 9.35 25.67
CA LEU A 101 4.72 8.11 26.36
C LEU A 101 3.71 6.97 26.17
N ALA A 102 2.44 7.28 25.85
CA ALA A 102 1.39 6.27 25.71
C ALA A 102 1.49 5.50 24.39
N THR A 103 1.85 6.21 23.32
CA THR A 103 2.19 5.63 22.01
C THR A 103 3.49 6.26 21.52
N PRO A 104 4.65 5.80 22.02
CA PRO A 104 5.94 6.45 21.77
C PRO A 104 6.39 6.39 20.31
N THR A 105 5.79 5.51 19.53
CA THR A 105 6.07 5.39 18.09
C THR A 105 4.97 6.12 17.32
N PRO A 106 5.28 7.17 16.56
CA PRO A 106 4.28 7.85 15.74
C PRO A 106 3.76 6.97 14.60
N SER A 107 2.53 7.20 14.19
CA SER A 107 2.07 6.77 12.88
C SER A 107 2.64 7.70 11.80
N LEU A 108 2.74 7.19 10.58
CA LEU A 108 3.24 7.95 9.45
C LEU A 108 2.17 8.04 8.35
N TYR A 109 2.17 9.12 7.58
CA TYR A 109 1.35 9.19 6.39
C TYR A 109 2.11 9.71 5.18
N PHE A 110 1.64 9.36 3.99
CA PHE A 110 2.15 9.83 2.71
C PHE A 110 1.00 10.25 1.79
N ASN A 111 1.23 11.30 1.00
CA ASN A 111 0.27 11.73 0.00
C ASN A 111 0.24 10.75 -1.17
N THR A 112 -0.96 10.51 -1.69
CA THR A 112 -1.22 9.60 -2.79
C THR A 112 -1.83 10.30 -3.98
N GLY A 113 -1.76 9.68 -5.16
CA GLY A 113 -2.37 10.23 -6.36
C GLY A 113 -2.15 9.35 -7.58
N TYR A 114 -2.81 9.68 -8.67
CA TYR A 114 -2.58 9.04 -9.95
C TYR A 114 -2.26 10.09 -11.03
N ALA A 115 -1.09 9.95 -11.61
CA ALA A 115 -0.76 10.58 -12.90
C ALA A 115 0.04 9.57 -13.73
N GLY A 116 -0.23 9.50 -15.04
CA GLY A 116 0.52 8.59 -15.92
C GLY A 116 2.05 8.81 -15.88
N ALA A 117 2.50 10.03 -15.56
CA ALA A 117 3.92 10.35 -15.38
C ALA A 117 4.56 9.59 -14.19
N TYR A 118 3.80 9.15 -13.18
CA TYR A 118 4.31 8.38 -12.05
C TYR A 118 4.72 6.96 -12.42
N ALA A 119 4.39 6.49 -13.63
CA ALA A 119 4.87 5.20 -14.13
C ALA A 119 6.40 5.06 -14.12
N ARG A 120 7.15 6.16 -14.18
CA ARG A 120 8.62 6.19 -14.07
C ARG A 120 9.13 5.83 -12.67
N ASP A 121 8.27 5.94 -11.65
CA ASP A 121 8.59 5.73 -10.24
C ASP A 121 8.16 4.32 -9.77
N ILE A 122 7.61 3.50 -10.68
CA ILE A 122 7.22 2.12 -10.39
C ILE A 122 8.45 1.28 -10.02
N VAL A 123 8.36 0.62 -8.86
CA VAL A 123 9.41 -0.26 -8.37
C VAL A 123 9.19 -1.72 -8.77
N SER A 124 10.26 -2.46 -8.97
CA SER A 124 10.21 -3.84 -9.49
C SER A 124 9.47 -4.81 -8.56
N THR A 125 9.40 -4.56 -7.27
CA THR A 125 8.60 -5.34 -6.32
C THR A 125 7.11 -5.25 -6.63
N CYS A 126 6.61 -4.06 -6.99
CA CYS A 126 5.22 -3.84 -7.36
C CYS A 126 4.89 -4.48 -8.72
N SER A 127 5.79 -4.38 -9.71
CA SER A 127 5.61 -5.05 -11.01
C SER A 127 5.60 -6.58 -10.89
N LYS A 128 6.35 -7.14 -9.95
CA LYS A 128 6.29 -8.59 -9.66
C LYS A 128 5.00 -8.95 -8.91
N ALA A 129 4.58 -8.13 -7.96
CA ALA A 129 3.39 -8.38 -7.16
C ALA A 129 2.14 -8.40 -8.02
N VAL A 130 1.95 -7.45 -8.94
CA VAL A 130 0.76 -7.37 -9.80
C VAL A 130 0.55 -8.65 -10.64
N THR A 131 1.63 -9.27 -11.10
CA THR A 131 1.58 -10.52 -11.88
C THR A 131 1.28 -11.76 -11.04
N SER A 132 1.41 -11.67 -9.71
CA SER A 132 1.21 -12.78 -8.75
C SER A 132 -0.03 -12.63 -7.88
N LEU A 133 -0.89 -11.65 -8.17
CA LEU A 133 -2.13 -11.44 -7.41
C LEU A 133 -3.04 -12.67 -7.49
N GLY A 134 -3.46 -13.17 -6.32
CA GLY A 134 -4.45 -14.23 -6.22
C GLY A 134 -5.87 -13.73 -6.55
N SER A 135 -6.80 -14.65 -6.75
CA SER A 135 -8.20 -14.31 -7.11
C SER A 135 -8.89 -13.39 -6.12
N SER A 136 -8.53 -13.46 -4.82
CA SER A 136 -9.08 -12.61 -3.77
C SER A 136 -8.46 -11.21 -3.68
N THR A 137 -7.31 -11.00 -4.31
CA THR A 137 -6.56 -9.73 -4.28
C THR A 137 -6.44 -9.10 -5.66
N ASN A 138 -6.95 -9.74 -6.70
CA ASN A 138 -6.92 -9.25 -8.07
C ASN A 138 -8.14 -8.35 -8.35
N PRO A 139 -7.95 -7.02 -8.47
CA PRO A 139 -9.05 -6.08 -8.68
C PRO A 139 -9.46 -5.95 -10.15
N PHE A 140 -8.78 -6.61 -11.09
CA PHE A 140 -8.89 -6.33 -12.53
C PHE A 140 -10.10 -6.96 -13.22
N GLY A 141 -10.82 -7.88 -12.56
CA GLY A 141 -12.17 -8.29 -12.91
C GLY A 141 -12.45 -8.68 -14.38
N GLY A 142 -11.54 -9.39 -15.04
CA GLY A 142 -11.74 -9.81 -16.44
C GLY A 142 -11.37 -8.76 -17.49
N LEU A 143 -10.69 -7.67 -17.11
CA LEU A 143 -10.09 -6.71 -18.05
C LEU A 143 -9.08 -7.41 -18.98
N LYS A 144 -8.94 -6.90 -20.21
CA LYS A 144 -8.04 -7.45 -21.24
C LYS A 144 -7.40 -6.33 -22.06
N GLY A 145 -6.25 -6.65 -22.68
CA GLY A 145 -5.56 -5.74 -23.59
C GLY A 145 -5.22 -4.40 -22.95
N HIS A 146 -5.34 -3.32 -23.68
CA HIS A 146 -4.93 -1.99 -23.23
C HIS A 146 -5.58 -1.54 -21.89
N LYS A 147 -6.83 -1.91 -21.65
CA LYS A 147 -7.52 -1.58 -20.38
C LYS A 147 -6.90 -2.31 -19.20
N LEU A 148 -6.50 -3.56 -19.36
CA LEU A 148 -5.78 -4.32 -18.34
C LEU A 148 -4.41 -3.68 -18.07
N THR A 149 -3.63 -3.39 -19.10
CA THR A 149 -2.31 -2.75 -18.96
C THR A 149 -2.37 -1.41 -18.23
N GLN A 150 -3.39 -0.58 -18.51
CA GLN A 150 -3.59 0.69 -17.79
C GLN A 150 -3.99 0.47 -16.33
N ALA A 151 -4.81 -0.53 -16.05
CA ALA A 151 -5.24 -0.88 -14.70
C ALA A 151 -4.06 -1.42 -13.87
N GLU A 152 -3.26 -2.31 -14.45
CA GLU A 152 -2.03 -2.83 -13.82
C GLU A 152 -1.05 -1.70 -13.52
N GLN A 153 -0.80 -0.80 -14.47
CA GLN A 153 0.06 0.36 -14.25
C GLN A 153 -0.45 1.28 -13.14
N ALA A 154 -1.76 1.53 -13.08
CA ALA A 154 -2.34 2.35 -12.02
C ALA A 154 -2.15 1.68 -10.64
N TRP A 155 -2.36 0.37 -10.56
CA TRP A 155 -2.13 -0.41 -9.36
C TRP A 155 -0.64 -0.39 -8.95
N GLU A 156 0.28 -0.58 -9.89
CA GLU A 156 1.73 -0.53 -9.65
C GLU A 156 2.18 0.84 -9.14
N ILE A 157 1.58 1.94 -9.63
CA ILE A 157 1.83 3.29 -9.13
C ILE A 157 1.48 3.37 -7.65
N GLY A 158 0.26 3.03 -7.26
CA GLY A 158 -0.16 3.10 -5.86
C GLY A 158 0.65 2.19 -4.94
N CYS A 159 0.95 0.97 -5.39
CA CYS A 159 1.88 0.07 -4.69
C CYS A 159 3.26 0.74 -4.47
N SER A 160 3.76 1.44 -5.48
CA SER A 160 5.07 2.09 -5.42
C SER A 160 5.08 3.34 -4.54
N GLU A 161 3.96 4.05 -4.43
CA GLU A 161 3.78 5.16 -3.48
C GLU A 161 3.95 4.68 -2.04
N ALA A 162 3.29 3.57 -1.68
CA ALA A 162 3.45 2.96 -0.35
C ALA A 162 4.89 2.50 -0.10
N GLN A 163 5.53 1.87 -1.11
CA GLN A 163 6.94 1.47 -1.00
C GLN A 163 7.90 2.66 -0.87
N TYR A 164 7.58 3.76 -1.54
CA TYR A 164 8.34 5.01 -1.40
C TYR A 164 8.24 5.56 0.03
N GLY A 165 7.03 5.54 0.62
CA GLY A 165 6.80 5.92 2.00
C GLY A 165 7.69 5.14 2.96
N VAL A 166 7.62 3.82 2.91
CA VAL A 166 8.41 2.93 3.77
C VAL A 166 9.92 3.14 3.60
N LYS A 167 10.38 3.31 2.38
CA LYS A 167 11.82 3.53 2.10
C LYS A 167 12.34 4.84 2.69
N ASN A 168 11.49 5.85 2.82
CA ASN A 168 11.86 7.20 3.24
C ASN A 168 11.34 7.53 4.65
N GLU A 169 10.94 6.52 5.43
CA GLU A 169 10.50 6.71 6.81
C GLU A 169 11.62 7.30 7.67
N PRO A 170 11.32 8.31 8.52
CA PRO A 170 12.30 8.90 9.43
C PRO A 170 12.61 7.99 10.63
N GLY A 171 11.84 6.95 10.83
CA GLY A 171 11.96 5.94 11.87
C GLY A 171 10.79 4.96 11.78
N THR A 172 10.70 3.99 12.69
CA THR A 172 9.65 2.95 12.68
C THR A 172 8.26 3.57 12.79
N ALA A 173 7.36 3.21 11.88
CA ALA A 173 5.96 3.61 11.96
C ALA A 173 5.17 2.70 12.93
N LEU A 174 4.28 3.29 13.74
CA LEU A 174 3.26 2.54 14.46
C LEU A 174 2.21 1.99 13.49
N PHE A 175 1.82 2.81 12.53
CA PHE A 175 0.82 2.53 11.53
C PHE A 175 1.04 3.43 10.30
N TRP A 176 0.59 3.01 9.13
CA TRP A 176 0.70 3.80 7.90
C TRP A 176 -0.66 4.32 7.45
N TRP A 177 -0.70 5.59 7.06
CA TRP A 177 -1.87 6.20 6.45
C TRP A 177 -1.56 6.71 5.05
N ALA A 178 -2.43 6.43 4.13
CA ALA A 178 -2.37 6.97 2.79
C ALA A 178 -3.38 8.10 2.64
N ASP A 179 -2.90 9.29 2.36
CA ASP A 179 -3.73 10.49 2.19
C ASP A 179 -4.34 10.50 0.77
N VAL A 180 -5.66 10.26 0.72
CA VAL A 180 -6.45 10.19 -0.52
C VAL A 180 -7.34 11.43 -0.62
N GLU A 181 -6.77 12.52 -1.10
CA GLU A 181 -7.46 13.80 -1.22
C GLU A 181 -7.45 14.38 -2.63
N THR A 182 -8.48 15.20 -2.93
CA THR A 182 -8.63 15.83 -4.26
C THR A 182 -7.59 16.91 -4.57
N GLY A 183 -6.79 17.31 -3.59
CA GLY A 183 -5.67 18.25 -3.77
C GLY A 183 -4.53 17.67 -4.61
N ASN A 184 -4.38 16.35 -4.64
CA ASN A 184 -3.36 15.65 -5.42
C ASN A 184 -3.77 15.42 -6.88
N SER A 185 -2.82 14.96 -7.68
CA SER A 185 -3.09 14.59 -9.09
C SER A 185 -3.90 13.29 -9.13
N TRP A 186 -5.06 13.34 -9.76
CA TRP A 186 -5.93 12.18 -9.96
C TRP A 186 -6.47 12.12 -11.37
N SER A 187 -6.81 10.93 -11.85
CA SER A 187 -7.45 10.73 -13.14
C SER A 187 -8.92 11.18 -13.11
N THR A 188 -9.42 11.65 -14.26
CA THR A 188 -10.86 11.74 -14.48
C THR A 188 -11.50 10.37 -14.67
N ASN A 189 -10.73 9.34 -14.97
CA ASN A 189 -11.18 7.95 -14.99
C ASN A 189 -11.11 7.37 -13.58
N VAL A 190 -12.25 7.30 -12.93
CA VAL A 190 -12.44 6.80 -11.56
C VAL A 190 -11.82 5.41 -11.36
N SER A 191 -11.92 4.51 -12.34
CA SER A 191 -11.36 3.16 -12.21
C SER A 191 -9.83 3.17 -12.07
N LEU A 192 -9.12 4.11 -12.70
CA LEU A 192 -7.67 4.20 -12.52
C LEU A 192 -7.31 4.65 -11.10
N ASN A 193 -8.09 5.57 -10.53
CA ASN A 193 -7.92 5.98 -9.13
C ASN A 193 -8.18 4.79 -8.18
N GLN A 194 -9.24 4.01 -8.45
CA GLN A 194 -9.55 2.80 -7.67
C GLN A 194 -8.38 1.80 -7.72
N PHE A 195 -7.84 1.50 -8.90
CA PHE A 195 -6.69 0.60 -9.02
C PHE A 195 -5.44 1.12 -8.30
N THR A 196 -5.20 2.44 -8.33
CA THR A 196 -4.10 3.04 -7.55
C THR A 196 -4.29 2.81 -6.06
N ILE A 197 -5.51 3.06 -5.55
CA ILE A 197 -5.83 2.84 -4.14
C ILE A 197 -5.75 1.33 -3.77
N ASP A 198 -6.17 0.42 -4.65
CA ASP A 198 -6.03 -1.03 -4.45
C ASP A 198 -4.55 -1.44 -4.32
N GLY A 199 -3.69 -0.95 -5.21
CA GLY A 199 -2.26 -1.25 -5.18
C GLY A 199 -1.56 -0.74 -3.92
N MET A 200 -1.89 0.45 -3.50
CA MET A 200 -1.43 1.06 -2.26
C MET A 200 -1.90 0.26 -1.04
N SER A 201 -3.20 -0.08 -0.97
CA SER A 201 -3.78 -0.88 0.10
C SER A 201 -3.13 -2.26 0.20
N TYR A 202 -2.86 -2.89 -0.95
CA TYR A 202 -2.10 -4.14 -1.01
C TYR A 202 -0.69 -3.98 -0.43
N ALA A 203 0.04 -2.96 -0.83
CA ALA A 203 1.43 -2.77 -0.43
C ALA A 203 1.56 -2.52 1.08
N MET A 204 0.69 -1.70 1.66
CA MET A 204 0.68 -1.43 3.10
C MET A 204 0.44 -2.68 3.96
N ASN A 205 -0.26 -3.68 3.41
CA ASN A 205 -0.60 -4.90 4.15
C ASN A 205 0.31 -6.10 3.84
N ASN A 206 1.20 -6.02 2.83
CA ASN A 206 1.95 -7.18 2.37
C ASN A 206 3.48 -7.00 2.36
N PHE A 207 4.01 -5.79 2.51
CA PHE A 207 5.45 -5.54 2.38
C PHE A 207 6.14 -5.19 3.71
N GLY A 208 5.85 -5.95 4.77
CA GLY A 208 6.59 -5.86 6.03
C GLY A 208 6.24 -4.67 6.91
N ASN A 209 5.14 -4.01 6.63
CA ASN A 209 4.66 -2.87 7.41
C ASN A 209 3.80 -3.34 8.58
N PRO A 210 3.66 -2.52 9.64
CA PRO A 210 2.78 -2.84 10.77
C PRO A 210 1.29 -2.86 10.37
N GLY A 211 0.97 -2.50 9.14
CA GLY A 211 -0.36 -2.35 8.60
C GLY A 211 -0.63 -0.90 8.19
N GLY A 212 -1.68 -0.70 7.40
CA GLY A 212 -2.03 0.63 6.94
C GLY A 212 -3.50 0.80 6.59
N GLY A 213 -3.91 2.04 6.52
CA GLY A 213 -5.25 2.48 6.19
C GLY A 213 -5.27 3.71 5.27
N VAL A 214 -6.45 4.22 5.02
CA VAL A 214 -6.65 5.39 4.16
C VAL A 214 -7.25 6.56 4.94
N TYR A 215 -6.68 7.75 4.76
CA TYR A 215 -7.26 9.01 5.17
C TYR A 215 -8.01 9.65 4.02
N SER A 216 -9.17 10.20 4.26
CA SER A 216 -9.89 11.04 3.30
C SER A 216 -11.02 11.84 3.96
N LEU A 217 -11.46 12.89 3.26
CA LEU A 217 -12.82 13.41 3.43
C LEU A 217 -13.82 12.50 2.68
N PRO A 218 -15.00 12.24 3.22
CA PRO A 218 -16.04 11.46 2.54
C PRO A 218 -16.43 12.00 1.16
N SER A 219 -16.37 13.32 0.97
CA SER A 219 -16.61 13.97 -0.32
C SER A 219 -15.49 13.75 -1.32
N SER A 220 -14.23 13.84 -0.87
CA SER A 220 -13.04 13.54 -1.69
C SER A 220 -13.04 12.10 -2.13
N TRP A 221 -13.27 11.17 -1.20
CA TRP A 221 -13.40 9.75 -1.50
C TRP A 221 -14.44 9.47 -2.58
N THR A 222 -15.66 10.02 -2.40
CA THR A 222 -16.74 9.86 -3.38
C THR A 222 -16.36 10.37 -4.75
N LYS A 223 -15.72 11.55 -4.81
CA LYS A 223 -15.28 12.15 -6.08
C LYS A 223 -14.22 11.31 -6.78
N LEU A 224 -13.26 10.76 -6.02
CA LEU A 224 -12.12 10.03 -6.56
C LEU A 224 -12.45 8.58 -6.91
N THR A 225 -13.33 7.94 -6.14
CA THR A 225 -13.67 6.51 -6.31
C THR A 225 -15.05 6.29 -6.94
N GLY A 226 -15.81 7.34 -7.19
CA GLY A 226 -17.16 7.25 -7.75
C GLY A 226 -18.24 6.83 -6.76
N SER A 227 -17.88 6.37 -5.57
CA SER A 227 -18.84 5.99 -4.52
C SER A 227 -18.21 6.10 -3.13
N ARG A 228 -18.96 6.67 -2.19
CA ARG A 228 -18.54 6.69 -0.79
C ARG A 228 -18.39 5.30 -0.18
N THR A 229 -19.17 4.33 -0.66
CA THR A 229 -19.18 2.96 -0.17
C THR A 229 -18.23 2.04 -0.94
N TRP A 230 -17.47 2.55 -1.91
CA TRP A 230 -16.45 1.75 -2.55
C TRP A 230 -15.35 1.38 -1.55
N ILE A 231 -14.96 0.10 -1.55
CA ILE A 231 -13.99 -0.48 -0.63
C ILE A 231 -12.79 -0.96 -1.45
N PRO A 232 -11.55 -0.62 -1.07
CA PRO A 232 -10.36 -1.11 -1.76
C PRO A 232 -10.18 -2.63 -1.57
N THR A 233 -9.39 -3.21 -2.45
CA THR A 233 -9.00 -4.62 -2.43
C THR A 233 -7.48 -4.73 -2.25
N PRO A 234 -6.99 -5.17 -1.05
CA PRO A 234 -7.76 -5.57 0.13
C PRO A 234 -8.43 -4.40 0.86
N ALA A 235 -9.49 -4.69 1.63
CA ALA A 235 -10.10 -3.70 2.52
C ALA A 235 -9.09 -3.24 3.58
N VAL A 236 -9.14 -1.97 3.94
CA VAL A 236 -8.25 -1.34 4.94
C VAL A 236 -9.04 -0.46 5.91
N PRO A 237 -8.50 -0.19 7.11
CA PRO A 237 -9.07 0.77 8.05
C PRO A 237 -9.14 2.18 7.46
N THR A 238 -9.98 3.02 8.06
CA THR A 238 -10.16 4.41 7.63
C THR A 238 -9.82 5.40 8.74
N TRP A 239 -9.26 6.53 8.34
CA TRP A 239 -9.13 7.76 9.11
C TRP A 239 -9.96 8.82 8.39
N VAL A 240 -11.03 9.29 9.04
CA VAL A 240 -12.05 10.13 8.40
C VAL A 240 -11.84 11.58 8.78
N ALA A 241 -11.64 12.46 7.82
CA ALA A 241 -11.65 13.89 8.05
C ALA A 241 -13.07 14.37 8.35
N GLY A 242 -13.24 14.97 9.52
CA GLY A 242 -14.52 15.44 10.04
C GLY A 242 -15.39 14.35 10.68
N GLY A 243 -16.47 14.75 11.33
CA GLY A 243 -17.41 13.83 11.97
C GLY A 243 -17.03 13.42 13.39
N SER A 244 -17.52 12.27 13.82
CA SER A 244 -17.22 11.70 15.14
C SER A 244 -17.23 10.18 15.10
N CYS A 245 -16.58 9.54 16.08
CA CYS A 245 -16.58 8.08 16.25
C CYS A 245 -17.97 7.49 16.50
N THR A 246 -18.91 8.28 17.00
CA THR A 246 -20.29 7.86 17.27
C THR A 246 -21.25 8.18 16.12
N ALA A 247 -20.75 8.75 15.01
CA ALA A 247 -21.59 9.01 13.86
C ALA A 247 -22.09 7.71 13.22
N SER A 248 -23.16 7.79 12.44
CA SER A 248 -23.64 6.64 11.69
C SER A 248 -22.66 6.30 10.56
N SER A 249 -22.57 5.03 10.18
CA SER A 249 -21.75 4.57 9.05
C SER A 249 -22.08 5.31 7.73
N SER A 250 -23.23 5.95 7.67
CA SER A 250 -23.62 6.77 6.52
C SER A 250 -22.82 8.07 6.37
N THR A 251 -22.08 8.49 7.38
CA THR A 251 -21.22 9.69 7.33
C THR A 251 -19.76 9.36 7.03
N TRP A 252 -19.35 8.11 7.15
CA TRP A 252 -17.99 7.63 6.86
C TRP A 252 -17.87 7.20 5.39
N PHE A 253 -16.66 6.81 4.98
CA PHE A 253 -16.39 6.24 3.66
C PHE A 253 -15.75 4.85 3.81
N ALA A 254 -15.81 4.03 2.77
CA ALA A 254 -15.17 2.70 2.67
C ALA A 254 -15.41 1.75 3.86
N SER A 255 -16.49 1.94 4.64
CA SER A 255 -16.86 1.01 5.72
C SER A 255 -17.10 -0.38 5.16
N SER A 256 -16.48 -1.38 5.76
CA SER A 256 -16.56 -2.78 5.36
C SER A 256 -17.00 -3.67 6.52
N SER A 257 -17.31 -4.94 6.24
CA SER A 257 -17.57 -5.91 7.32
C SER A 257 -16.33 -6.18 8.19
N THR A 258 -15.14 -5.98 7.64
CA THR A 258 -13.85 -6.12 8.35
C THR A 258 -13.54 -4.89 9.19
N TYR A 259 -13.83 -3.70 8.67
CA TYR A 259 -13.59 -2.42 9.32
C TYR A 259 -14.90 -1.60 9.33
N PRO A 260 -15.84 -1.92 10.24
CA PRO A 260 -17.18 -1.30 10.26
C PRO A 260 -17.16 0.13 10.79
N THR A 261 -16.14 0.49 11.58
CA THR A 261 -15.92 1.82 12.15
C THR A 261 -14.55 2.35 11.74
N PRO A 262 -14.36 3.66 11.61
CA PRO A 262 -13.03 4.22 11.41
C PRO A 262 -12.14 3.94 12.63
N TYR A 263 -10.83 3.88 12.42
CA TYR A 263 -9.86 3.87 13.53
C TYR A 263 -9.67 5.29 14.09
N LEU A 264 -9.73 6.29 13.21
CA LEU A 264 -9.53 7.69 13.60
C LEU A 264 -10.55 8.59 12.92
N VAL A 265 -10.89 9.68 13.61
CA VAL A 265 -11.54 10.86 13.03
C VAL A 265 -10.70 12.10 13.31
N GLN A 266 -10.48 12.95 12.30
CA GLN A 266 -9.83 14.24 12.42
C GLN A 266 -10.93 15.29 12.62
N ASN A 267 -11.12 15.77 13.84
CA ASN A 267 -12.30 16.56 14.19
C ASN A 267 -12.02 17.69 15.19
N THR A 268 -10.77 17.89 15.57
CA THR A 268 -10.35 18.94 16.53
C THR A 268 -9.15 19.71 15.96
N SER A 269 -8.64 20.65 16.71
CA SER A 269 -7.37 21.31 16.41
C SER A 269 -6.61 21.64 17.68
N PHE A 270 -5.28 21.60 17.60
CA PHE A 270 -4.37 21.94 18.69
C PHE A 270 -3.33 22.94 18.22
N ASN A 271 -3.41 24.20 18.67
CA ASN A 271 -2.43 25.24 18.35
C ASN A 271 -2.20 25.43 16.83
N GLY A 272 -3.25 25.23 16.01
CA GLY A 272 -3.15 25.35 14.57
C GLY A 272 -2.83 24.05 13.84
N LEU A 273 -2.52 22.96 14.55
CA LEU A 273 -2.40 21.61 14.00
C LEU A 273 -3.76 20.92 14.00
N ASP A 274 -3.94 20.00 13.07
CA ASP A 274 -5.12 19.15 13.04
C ASP A 274 -5.09 18.13 14.18
N GLY A 275 -6.26 17.84 14.74
CA GLY A 275 -6.41 16.99 15.91
C GLY A 275 -7.30 15.79 15.63
N ASP A 276 -6.89 14.65 16.19
CA ASP A 276 -7.46 13.35 15.95
C ASP A 276 -8.04 12.70 17.20
N THR A 277 -9.10 11.93 16.99
CA THR A 277 -9.69 11.09 18.03
C THR A 277 -9.73 9.64 17.56
N ALA A 278 -9.21 8.73 18.39
CA ALA A 278 -9.29 7.30 18.15
C ALA A 278 -10.68 6.75 18.47
N CYS A 279 -11.20 5.94 17.58
CA CYS A 279 -12.53 5.37 17.72
C CYS A 279 -12.50 4.00 18.38
#